data_251f7e735b948a72d2380cca010c8afa
#
_entry.id   251f7e735b948a72d2380cca010c8afa
#
_cell.length_a   1.000
_cell.length_b   1.000
_cell.length_c   1.000
_cell.angle_alpha   90.00
_cell.angle_beta   90.00
_cell.angle_gamma   90.00
#
_symmetry.space_group_name_H-M   'P 1'
#
loop_
_entity.id
_entity.type
_entity.pdbx_description
1 polymer ?
#
loop_
_entity_poly.entity_id
_entity_poly.type
_entity_poly.pdbx_seq_one_letter_code
_entity_poly.pdbx_strand_id
1 'polypeptide(L)'
;QVGKNPYVNVEFGSVDEVERFLNAEQKAKKLVDYSYDNDSGNSFFNGLLVNTLQILLFCAFGFWLLRRMSGGGNVGGGGGIFSVGKSKAKLYEKANDLGITFKDVAGQEGAKQEVQEIVEFLKNPQKYTELGGKIPKGALLVGPPGTGKTLLAKAVAGEAGVPFFSMSGSDFVEMFVGVGASRVRDVFAQAKEKSPCIIFIDEIDAVGRARSKNPSMGGNDERENTLNALLTEMDGFGTNSGVIVLAATNRADMLDKALLRAGRFDRQINVDLPDLAERIAIFKVHLRPLKVDKDLDIDFLARQTPGFSGADIANVCNEAALIAARHNSKTVCKQDFLDAVDRIIGGLEKKTKVMTAAEKRSIAFHEAGHATVSWFCEHANPLVKVSIVPRGQALGAAWYLPEERQITTKEQM
;
A
#
# COMPACT_ATOMS: atom_id res chain seq x y z
N GLN A 1 52.19 -24.11 -72.05
CA GLN A 1 51.55 -23.17 -73.01
C GLN A 1 51.41 -21.84 -72.30
N VAL A 2 52.24 -20.85 -72.67
CA VAL A 2 52.08 -19.49 -72.17
C VAL A 2 50.82 -18.92 -72.79
N GLY A 3 49.77 -18.82 -72.01
CA GLY A 3 48.55 -18.11 -72.36
C GLY A 3 48.83 -16.62 -72.47
N LYS A 4 47.89 -15.83 -72.93
CA LYS A 4 47.98 -14.39 -73.20
C LYS A 4 48.38 -13.50 -72.00
N ASN A 5 48.63 -14.04 -70.82
CA ASN A 5 49.18 -13.31 -69.67
C ASN A 5 50.61 -13.78 -69.37
N PRO A 6 51.61 -12.89 -69.41
CA PRO A 6 53.02 -13.22 -69.11
C PRO A 6 53.29 -13.45 -67.62
N TYR A 7 52.28 -13.35 -66.77
CA TYR A 7 52.37 -13.48 -65.31
C TYR A 7 51.64 -14.68 -64.82
N VAL A 8 52.23 -15.40 -63.88
CA VAL A 8 51.59 -16.53 -63.18
C VAL A 8 51.46 -16.10 -61.67
N ASN A 9 50.26 -16.02 -61.19
CA ASN A 9 50.05 -15.77 -59.79
C ASN A 9 49.99 -17.09 -59.00
N VAL A 10 50.78 -17.21 -57.99
CA VAL A 10 50.86 -18.38 -57.11
C VAL A 10 50.69 -17.94 -55.67
N GLU A 11 49.73 -18.51 -54.97
CA GLU A 11 49.54 -18.32 -53.53
C GLU A 11 50.39 -19.33 -52.76
N PHE A 12 51.14 -18.88 -51.75
CA PHE A 12 51.98 -19.77 -50.94
C PHE A 12 51.98 -19.33 -49.45
N GLY A 13 52.21 -20.32 -48.57
CA GLY A 13 52.06 -20.12 -47.13
C GLY A 13 53.27 -19.53 -46.40
N SER A 14 54.46 -19.53 -47.02
CA SER A 14 55.69 -18.97 -46.41
C SER A 14 56.53 -18.25 -47.44
N VAL A 15 56.66 -16.93 -47.24
CA VAL A 15 57.39 -16.03 -48.12
C VAL A 15 58.87 -16.38 -48.13
N ASP A 16 59.48 -16.66 -46.96
CA ASP A 16 60.89 -16.92 -46.79
C ASP A 16 61.41 -18.17 -47.53
N GLU A 17 60.60 -19.23 -47.58
CA GLU A 17 60.98 -20.45 -48.33
C GLU A 17 60.93 -20.25 -49.83
N VAL A 18 59.91 -19.57 -50.32
CA VAL A 18 59.74 -19.30 -51.75
C VAL A 18 60.81 -18.30 -52.21
N GLU A 19 61.12 -17.29 -51.43
CA GLU A 19 62.19 -16.36 -51.75
C GLU A 19 63.55 -17.06 -51.86
N ARG A 20 63.89 -17.97 -50.93
CA ARG A 20 65.13 -18.78 -51.04
C ARG A 20 65.18 -19.66 -52.30
N PHE A 21 64.07 -20.28 -52.68
CA PHE A 21 63.94 -21.10 -53.86
C PHE A 21 64.09 -20.26 -55.10
N LEU A 22 63.39 -19.13 -55.24
CA LEU A 22 63.49 -18.24 -56.40
C LEU A 22 64.85 -17.64 -56.57
N ASN A 23 65.56 -17.24 -55.51
CA ASN A 23 66.89 -16.78 -55.48
C ASN A 23 67.88 -17.88 -55.94
N ALA A 24 67.66 -19.14 -55.58
CA ALA A 24 68.51 -20.24 -56.00
C ALA A 24 68.34 -20.52 -57.51
N GLU A 25 67.16 -20.49 -58.06
CA GLU A 25 66.82 -20.70 -59.43
C GLU A 25 67.28 -19.53 -60.34
N GLN A 26 67.28 -18.27 -59.83
CA GLN A 26 67.87 -17.10 -60.47
C GLN A 26 69.38 -17.20 -60.57
N LYS A 27 70.06 -17.62 -59.49
CA LYS A 27 71.50 -17.90 -59.53
C LYS A 27 71.89 -19.00 -60.50
N ALA A 28 71.07 -19.97 -60.71
CA ALA A 28 71.23 -21.04 -61.68
C ALA A 28 70.94 -20.60 -63.13
N LYS A 29 70.64 -19.33 -63.38
CA LYS A 29 70.25 -18.72 -64.66
C LYS A 29 69.06 -19.36 -65.37
N LYS A 30 68.14 -19.97 -64.58
CA LYS A 30 66.90 -20.55 -65.07
C LYS A 30 65.73 -19.56 -65.03
N LEU A 31 65.86 -18.55 -64.21
CA LEU A 31 64.87 -17.43 -64.05
C LEU A 31 65.63 -16.11 -64.43
N VAL A 32 64.94 -15.27 -65.23
CA VAL A 32 65.52 -14.02 -65.70
C VAL A 32 65.32 -12.90 -64.66
N ASP A 33 64.12 -12.78 -64.17
CA ASP A 33 63.73 -11.83 -63.12
C ASP A 33 62.43 -12.23 -62.46
N TYR A 34 62.25 -11.82 -61.23
CA TYR A 34 60.93 -12.00 -60.52
C TYR A 34 60.70 -10.82 -59.62
N SER A 35 59.39 -10.50 -59.43
CA SER A 35 58.93 -9.55 -58.42
C SER A 35 57.70 -10.13 -57.68
N TYR A 36 57.60 -9.84 -56.46
CA TYR A 36 56.42 -10.21 -55.70
C TYR A 36 55.90 -8.99 -54.97
N ASP A 37 54.51 -8.92 -54.88
CA ASP A 37 53.78 -7.94 -54.09
C ASP A 37 53.42 -8.52 -52.74
N ASN A 38 53.87 -7.85 -51.70
CA ASN A 38 53.54 -8.23 -50.33
C ASN A 38 52.28 -7.43 -49.84
N ASP A 39 51.10 -8.01 -50.04
CA ASP A 39 49.80 -7.34 -49.70
C ASP A 39 49.49 -7.35 -48.21
N SER A 40 50.45 -7.85 -47.36
CA SER A 40 50.23 -7.99 -45.93
C SER A 40 50.20 -6.68 -45.14
N GLY A 41 50.66 -5.57 -45.72
CA GLY A 41 50.73 -4.27 -45.06
C GLY A 41 49.39 -3.51 -45.02
N ASN A 42 48.57 -3.64 -46.05
CA ASN A 42 47.34 -2.87 -46.16
C ASN A 42 46.12 -3.58 -45.54
N SER A 43 46.14 -4.91 -45.49
CA SER A 43 45.02 -5.67 -44.90
C SER A 43 44.95 -5.55 -43.37
N PHE A 44 46.13 -5.45 -42.71
CA PHE A 44 46.19 -5.27 -41.26
C PHE A 44 45.71 -3.86 -40.82
N PHE A 45 46.11 -2.82 -41.52
CA PHE A 45 45.69 -1.45 -41.27
C PHE A 45 44.18 -1.24 -41.59
N ASN A 46 43.68 -1.82 -42.66
CA ASN A 46 42.27 -1.76 -43.01
C ASN A 46 41.41 -2.56 -42.03
N GLY A 47 41.86 -3.72 -41.57
CA GLY A 47 41.19 -4.49 -40.52
C GLY A 47 41.16 -3.74 -39.17
N LEU A 48 42.24 -3.10 -38.79
CA LEU A 48 42.31 -2.28 -37.56
C LEU A 48 41.39 -1.05 -37.66
N LEU A 49 41.38 -0.36 -38.80
CA LEU A 49 40.51 0.80 -39.04
C LEU A 49 39.04 0.44 -39.02
N VAL A 50 38.67 -0.67 -39.66
CA VAL A 50 37.28 -1.14 -39.68
C VAL A 50 36.80 -1.57 -38.27
N ASN A 51 37.66 -2.29 -37.51
CA ASN A 51 37.34 -2.68 -36.15
C ASN A 51 37.25 -1.48 -35.18
N THR A 52 38.14 -0.51 -35.28
CA THR A 52 38.08 0.71 -34.46
C THR A 52 36.86 1.57 -34.81
N LEU A 53 36.51 1.68 -36.09
CA LEU A 53 35.28 2.40 -36.52
C LEU A 53 34.01 1.71 -36.00
N GLN A 54 34.02 0.38 -36.02
CA GLN A 54 32.90 -0.42 -35.52
C GLN A 54 32.72 -0.27 -34.01
N ILE A 55 33.79 -0.26 -33.23
CA ILE A 55 33.80 0.01 -31.79
C ILE A 55 33.30 1.43 -31.50
N LEU A 56 33.77 2.43 -32.24
CA LEU A 56 33.32 3.82 -32.11
C LEU A 56 31.84 3.99 -32.43
N LEU A 57 31.33 3.29 -33.46
CA LEU A 57 29.91 3.27 -33.80
C LEU A 57 29.08 2.61 -32.69
N PHE A 58 29.55 1.50 -32.10
CA PHE A 58 28.92 0.87 -30.97
C PHE A 58 28.89 1.75 -29.72
N CYS A 59 29.99 2.43 -29.43
CA CYS A 59 30.08 3.40 -28.33
C CYS A 59 29.16 4.62 -28.57
N ALA A 60 29.14 5.14 -29.79
CA ALA A 60 28.28 6.27 -30.17
C ALA A 60 26.80 5.87 -30.12
N PHE A 61 26.45 4.67 -30.60
CA PHE A 61 25.09 4.13 -30.51
C PHE A 61 24.67 3.85 -29.06
N GLY A 62 25.57 3.28 -28.24
CA GLY A 62 25.38 3.09 -26.82
C GLY A 62 25.15 4.42 -26.08
N PHE A 63 25.97 5.41 -26.37
CA PHE A 63 25.83 6.76 -25.83
C PHE A 63 24.55 7.46 -26.31
N TRP A 64 24.18 7.30 -27.59
CA TRP A 64 22.91 7.79 -28.12
C TRP A 64 21.69 7.10 -27.49
N LEU A 65 21.77 5.77 -27.29
CA LEU A 65 20.72 4.98 -26.60
C LEU A 65 20.58 5.40 -25.14
N LEU A 66 21.70 5.56 -24.42
CA LEU A 66 21.73 6.09 -23.06
C LEU A 66 21.16 7.51 -23.00
N ARG A 67 21.48 8.37 -23.96
CA ARG A 67 20.95 9.72 -24.05
C ARG A 67 19.46 9.74 -24.40
N ARG A 68 18.99 8.81 -25.23
CA ARG A 68 17.57 8.66 -25.58
C ARG A 68 16.75 8.05 -24.42
N MET A 69 17.30 7.12 -23.66
CA MET A 69 16.69 6.61 -22.43
C MET A 69 16.72 7.64 -21.27
N SER A 70 17.68 8.59 -21.33
CA SER A 70 17.77 9.70 -20.38
C SER A 70 17.08 10.99 -20.86
N GLY A 71 16.62 11.04 -22.10
CA GLY A 71 16.13 12.26 -22.76
C GLY A 71 14.63 12.35 -22.88
N GLY A 72 14.00 12.72 -21.77
CA GLY A 72 12.59 13.15 -21.73
C GLY A 72 12.32 13.98 -20.49
N GLY A 73 12.91 15.16 -20.37
CA GLY A 73 12.54 16.11 -19.32
C GLY A 73 13.71 16.53 -18.41
N ASN A 74 14.08 17.76 -18.56
CA ASN A 74 14.78 18.63 -17.61
C ASN A 74 16.01 18.08 -16.90
N VAL A 75 17.18 18.55 -17.27
CA VAL A 75 18.48 18.36 -16.59
C VAL A 75 18.39 18.98 -15.20
N GLY A 76 18.12 18.14 -14.20
CA GLY A 76 18.08 18.59 -12.80
C GLY A 76 17.43 17.55 -11.89
N GLY A 77 18.04 16.36 -11.72
CA GLY A 77 17.54 15.40 -10.73
C GLY A 77 17.85 13.95 -11.11
N GLY A 78 18.84 13.35 -10.49
CA GLY A 78 19.28 11.95 -10.67
C GLY A 78 18.19 10.91 -10.48
N GLY A 79 17.46 10.60 -11.55
CA GLY A 79 16.46 9.54 -11.64
C GLY A 79 16.99 8.33 -12.39
N GLY A 80 18.11 7.78 -11.97
CA GLY A 80 18.68 6.54 -12.47
C GLY A 80 18.45 5.39 -11.47
N ILE A 81 19.05 4.27 -11.73
CA ILE A 81 19.07 3.03 -10.91
C ILE A 81 19.21 3.27 -9.38
N PHE A 82 19.73 4.45 -8.99
CA PHE A 82 19.91 4.91 -7.60
C PHE A 82 18.62 5.44 -6.93
N SER A 83 17.48 5.60 -7.64
CA SER A 83 16.22 6.07 -7.04
C SER A 83 15.36 4.94 -6.44
N VAL A 84 15.75 3.69 -6.59
CA VAL A 84 15.02 2.50 -6.12
C VAL A 84 14.88 2.48 -4.59
N GLY A 85 15.82 3.07 -3.86
CA GLY A 85 15.81 3.16 -2.40
C GLY A 85 15.13 4.40 -1.82
N LYS A 86 14.65 5.34 -2.65
CA LYS A 86 13.95 6.53 -2.15
C LYS A 86 12.54 6.20 -1.69
N SER A 87 12.15 6.80 -0.59
CA SER A 87 10.81 6.64 -0.03
C SER A 87 9.75 7.16 -0.99
N LYS A 88 8.63 6.40 -1.08
CA LYS A 88 7.39 6.82 -1.74
C LYS A 88 6.40 7.47 -0.76
N ALA A 89 6.87 7.87 0.43
CA ALA A 89 6.03 8.49 1.43
C ALA A 89 5.29 9.69 0.84
N LYS A 90 3.98 9.75 1.04
CA LYS A 90 3.19 10.93 0.71
C LYS A 90 3.43 11.97 1.78
N LEU A 91 4.10 13.04 1.41
CA LEU A 91 4.35 14.17 2.29
C LEU A 91 3.23 15.20 2.14
N TYR A 92 2.58 15.54 3.23
CA TYR A 92 1.67 16.66 3.35
C TYR A 92 2.38 17.74 4.16
N GLU A 93 2.90 18.77 3.47
CA GLU A 93 3.79 19.78 4.08
C GLU A 93 3.06 20.76 4.99
N LYS A 94 1.78 21.01 4.72
CA LYS A 94 0.97 21.96 5.52
C LYS A 94 -0.28 21.28 6.06
N ALA A 95 -0.69 21.67 7.25
CA ALA A 95 -1.96 21.27 7.84
C ALA A 95 -3.16 21.57 6.92
N ASN A 96 -3.09 22.67 6.14
CA ASN A 96 -4.10 23.04 5.17
C ASN A 96 -4.21 22.06 3.99
N ASP A 97 -3.13 21.33 3.65
CA ASP A 97 -3.15 20.33 2.58
C ASP A 97 -3.92 19.07 3.01
N LEU A 98 -3.97 18.79 4.31
CA LEU A 98 -4.77 17.70 4.86
C LEU A 98 -6.25 18.09 4.99
N GLY A 99 -6.55 19.35 5.35
CA GLY A 99 -7.91 19.88 5.53
C GLY A 99 -8.76 19.13 6.57
N ILE A 100 -8.17 18.20 7.33
CA ILE A 100 -8.83 17.27 8.25
C ILE A 100 -8.44 17.62 9.68
N THR A 101 -9.43 17.76 10.56
CA THR A 101 -9.28 18.03 11.98
C THR A 101 -10.13 17.07 12.81
N PHE A 102 -10.08 17.16 14.14
CA PHE A 102 -10.96 16.35 15.00
C PHE A 102 -12.46 16.60 14.78
N LYS A 103 -12.84 17.71 14.15
CA LYS A 103 -14.24 18.00 13.77
C LYS A 103 -14.76 17.07 12.66
N ASP A 104 -13.85 16.49 11.88
CA ASP A 104 -14.16 15.57 10.79
C ASP A 104 -14.18 14.12 11.24
N VAL A 105 -13.68 13.85 12.45
CA VAL A 105 -13.71 12.53 13.09
C VAL A 105 -14.92 12.49 14.00
N ALA A 106 -15.97 11.79 13.58
CA ALA A 106 -17.15 11.59 14.40
C ALA A 106 -16.96 10.38 15.34
N GLY A 107 -17.41 10.52 16.60
CA GLY A 107 -17.22 9.49 17.63
C GLY A 107 -15.76 9.36 18.07
N GLN A 108 -15.42 8.19 18.64
CA GLN A 108 -14.06 7.84 19.10
C GLN A 108 -13.54 8.81 20.18
N GLU A 109 -14.41 9.26 21.09
CA GLU A 109 -14.02 10.29 22.07
C GLU A 109 -12.89 9.83 22.98
N GLY A 110 -12.85 8.54 23.38
CA GLY A 110 -11.73 7.98 24.14
C GLY A 110 -10.40 8.04 23.39
N ALA A 111 -10.39 7.57 22.14
CA ALA A 111 -9.19 7.62 21.31
C ALA A 111 -8.77 9.07 21.01
N LYS A 112 -9.71 9.98 20.77
CA LYS A 112 -9.42 11.41 20.60
C LYS A 112 -8.77 12.02 21.83
N GLN A 113 -9.25 11.69 23.03
CA GLN A 113 -8.69 12.19 24.27
C GLN A 113 -7.24 11.73 24.46
N GLU A 114 -6.94 10.46 24.15
CA GLU A 114 -5.58 9.91 24.22
C GLU A 114 -4.63 10.57 23.20
N VAL A 115 -5.08 10.77 21.96
CA VAL A 115 -4.25 11.44 20.94
C VAL A 115 -4.17 12.96 21.14
N GLN A 116 -5.07 13.57 21.89
CA GLN A 116 -5.04 15.00 22.22
C GLN A 116 -3.76 15.36 22.98
N GLU A 117 -3.28 14.48 23.86
CA GLU A 117 -1.99 14.67 24.53
C GLU A 117 -0.83 14.75 23.54
N ILE A 118 -0.87 13.97 22.45
CA ILE A 118 0.14 14.01 21.38
C ILE A 118 0.08 15.37 20.66
N VAL A 119 -1.13 15.86 20.38
CA VAL A 119 -1.34 17.17 19.75
C VAL A 119 -0.81 18.29 20.62
N GLU A 120 -1.16 18.29 21.91
CA GLU A 120 -0.67 19.31 22.86
C GLU A 120 0.84 19.32 22.96
N PHE A 121 1.43 18.13 22.97
CA PHE A 121 2.88 17.99 23.00
C PHE A 121 3.53 18.58 21.74
N LEU A 122 3.01 18.25 20.53
CA LEU A 122 3.55 18.80 19.27
C LEU A 122 3.41 20.33 19.20
N LYS A 123 2.34 20.89 19.79
CA LYS A 123 2.14 22.35 19.89
C LYS A 123 3.05 23.02 20.91
N ASN A 124 3.25 22.40 22.07
CA ASN A 124 3.94 23.00 23.21
C ASN A 124 4.91 22.02 23.89
N PRO A 125 6.02 21.62 23.23
CA PRO A 125 6.95 20.62 23.77
C PRO A 125 7.64 21.06 25.05
N GLN A 126 7.88 22.37 25.25
CA GLN A 126 8.58 22.92 26.41
C GLN A 126 7.86 22.65 27.74
N LYS A 127 6.53 22.75 27.76
CA LYS A 127 5.70 22.50 28.96
C LYS A 127 5.95 21.11 29.56
N TYR A 128 6.25 20.12 28.75
CA TYR A 128 6.46 18.73 29.18
C TYR A 128 7.93 18.49 29.60
N THR A 129 8.86 19.11 28.87
CA THR A 129 10.30 18.94 29.14
C THR A 129 10.74 19.64 30.39
N GLU A 130 10.16 20.80 30.76
CA GLU A 130 10.45 21.54 32.01
C GLU A 130 10.08 20.71 33.24
N LEU A 131 9.05 19.87 33.15
CA LEU A 131 8.64 19.01 34.28
C LEU A 131 9.39 17.66 34.28
N GLY A 132 10.37 17.45 33.37
CA GLY A 132 11.12 16.20 33.25
C GLY A 132 10.34 15.06 32.60
N GLY A 133 9.17 15.35 32.01
CA GLY A 133 8.36 14.38 31.30
C GLY A 133 9.07 13.84 30.05
N LYS A 134 9.00 12.53 29.83
CA LYS A 134 9.47 11.91 28.62
C LYS A 134 8.30 11.78 27.64
N ILE A 135 8.49 12.23 26.43
CA ILE A 135 7.52 12.21 25.38
C ILE A 135 7.43 10.80 24.79
N PRO A 136 6.22 10.26 24.54
CA PRO A 136 6.09 9.02 23.79
C PRO A 136 6.66 9.23 22.37
N LYS A 137 7.62 8.37 21.98
CA LYS A 137 8.20 8.42 20.64
C LYS A 137 7.23 7.88 19.57
N GLY A 138 6.32 7.02 19.99
CA GLY A 138 5.34 6.43 19.10
C GLY A 138 4.06 5.97 19.79
N ALA A 139 2.96 5.99 19.04
CA ALA A 139 1.69 5.42 19.46
C ALA A 139 1.14 4.48 18.38
N LEU A 140 0.52 3.39 18.84
CA LEU A 140 -0.07 2.37 17.99
C LEU A 140 -1.59 2.45 18.06
N LEU A 141 -2.23 2.74 16.92
CA LEU A 141 -3.69 2.70 16.76
C LEU A 141 -4.11 1.26 16.46
N VAL A 142 -4.87 0.67 17.35
CA VAL A 142 -5.32 -0.73 17.26
C VAL A 142 -6.83 -0.78 17.14
N GLY A 143 -7.36 -1.60 16.24
CA GLY A 143 -8.80 -1.81 16.14
C GLY A 143 -9.23 -2.46 14.84
N PRO A 144 -10.50 -2.81 14.70
CA PRO A 144 -11.05 -3.43 13.50
C PRO A 144 -10.87 -2.56 12.25
N PRO A 145 -10.90 -3.14 11.03
CA PRO A 145 -10.85 -2.36 9.80
C PRO A 145 -12.05 -1.42 9.70
N GLY A 146 -11.85 -0.27 9.05
CA GLY A 146 -12.92 0.71 8.81
C GLY A 146 -13.29 1.60 10.00
N THR A 147 -12.64 1.47 11.17
CA THR A 147 -12.94 2.28 12.37
C THR A 147 -12.37 3.70 12.32
N GLY A 148 -11.62 4.06 11.28
CA GLY A 148 -11.13 5.43 11.08
C GLY A 148 -9.71 5.70 11.59
N LYS A 149 -8.88 4.69 11.87
CA LYS A 149 -7.50 4.84 12.35
C LYS A 149 -6.66 5.80 11.51
N THR A 150 -6.66 5.62 10.20
CA THR A 150 -5.95 6.50 9.26
C THR A 150 -6.52 7.93 9.25
N LEU A 151 -7.84 8.08 9.41
CA LEU A 151 -8.50 9.38 9.51
C LEU A 151 -8.11 10.10 10.81
N LEU A 152 -8.09 9.36 11.93
CA LEU A 152 -7.68 9.88 13.23
C LEU A 152 -6.22 10.36 13.21
N ALA A 153 -5.30 9.58 12.61
CA ALA A 153 -3.89 9.97 12.47
C ALA A 153 -3.73 11.26 11.65
N LYS A 154 -4.49 11.41 10.56
CA LYS A 154 -4.51 12.65 9.76
C LYS A 154 -5.08 13.83 10.56
N ALA A 155 -6.13 13.59 11.35
CA ALA A 155 -6.74 14.62 12.20
C ALA A 155 -5.77 15.10 13.29
N VAL A 156 -4.97 14.21 13.86
CA VAL A 156 -3.90 14.58 14.83
C VAL A 156 -2.90 15.55 14.18
N ALA A 157 -2.45 15.25 12.97
CA ALA A 157 -1.50 16.11 12.26
C ALA A 157 -2.12 17.48 11.89
N GLY A 158 -3.36 17.46 11.38
CA GLY A 158 -4.09 18.67 11.06
C GLY A 158 -4.38 19.55 12.28
N GLU A 159 -4.75 18.94 13.40
CA GLU A 159 -4.98 19.64 14.66
C GLU A 159 -3.68 20.20 15.26
N ALA A 160 -2.57 19.45 15.17
CA ALA A 160 -1.25 19.88 15.61
C ALA A 160 -0.62 20.93 14.67
N GLY A 161 -1.04 21.00 13.44
CA GLY A 161 -0.49 21.93 12.43
C GLY A 161 0.91 21.55 11.95
N VAL A 162 1.28 20.26 11.99
CA VAL A 162 2.62 19.77 11.65
C VAL A 162 2.62 18.95 10.35
N PRO A 163 3.78 18.84 9.67
CA PRO A 163 3.94 17.98 8.51
C PRO A 163 3.60 16.52 8.81
N PHE A 164 3.00 15.85 7.82
CA PHE A 164 2.53 14.48 7.93
C PHE A 164 3.11 13.61 6.82
N PHE A 165 3.92 12.64 7.20
CA PHE A 165 4.47 11.62 6.30
C PHE A 165 3.60 10.37 6.38
N SER A 166 2.94 10.00 5.30
CA SER A 166 2.06 8.82 5.27
C SER A 166 2.60 7.74 4.35
N MET A 167 2.64 6.52 4.86
CA MET A 167 3.04 5.33 4.12
C MET A 167 2.30 4.10 4.62
N SER A 168 2.29 3.05 3.78
CA SER A 168 1.82 1.73 4.19
C SER A 168 3.00 0.85 4.60
N GLY A 169 2.80 -0.05 5.58
CA GLY A 169 3.77 -1.09 5.90
C GLY A 169 4.14 -1.94 4.69
N SER A 170 3.21 -2.14 3.76
CA SER A 170 3.48 -2.84 2.50
C SER A 170 4.47 -2.12 1.58
N ASP A 171 4.61 -0.79 1.67
CA ASP A 171 5.58 -0.03 0.87
C ASP A 171 7.03 -0.34 1.23
N PHE A 172 7.24 -0.96 2.38
CA PHE A 172 8.56 -1.40 2.83
C PHE A 172 8.89 -2.85 2.44
N VAL A 173 7.89 -3.63 2.02
CA VAL A 173 8.06 -5.03 1.63
C VAL A 173 8.35 -5.07 0.13
N GLU A 174 9.62 -5.24 -0.22
CA GLU A 174 10.08 -5.34 -1.61
C GLU A 174 10.80 -6.67 -1.84
N MET A 175 10.92 -7.07 -3.11
CA MET A 175 11.63 -8.31 -3.48
C MET A 175 13.16 -8.14 -3.47
N PHE A 176 13.65 -6.90 -3.47
CA PHE A 176 15.08 -6.61 -3.52
C PHE A 176 15.64 -6.35 -2.12
N VAL A 177 16.70 -7.07 -1.78
CA VAL A 177 17.36 -7.00 -0.47
C VAL A 177 17.87 -5.58 -0.17
N GLY A 178 17.53 -5.07 1.02
CA GLY A 178 17.99 -3.76 1.52
C GLY A 178 17.17 -2.56 1.07
N VAL A 179 16.24 -2.69 0.14
CA VAL A 179 15.41 -1.58 -0.35
C VAL A 179 14.45 -1.10 0.73
N GLY A 180 13.77 -2.01 1.42
CA GLY A 180 12.87 -1.68 2.52
C GLY A 180 13.58 -0.93 3.65
N ALA A 181 14.72 -1.43 4.09
CA ALA A 181 15.54 -0.79 5.11
C ALA A 181 16.07 0.60 4.68
N SER A 182 16.39 0.77 3.39
CA SER A 182 16.81 2.06 2.83
C SER A 182 15.67 3.08 2.85
N ARG A 183 14.44 2.66 2.49
CA ARG A 183 13.25 3.52 2.54
C ARG A 183 12.91 3.97 3.95
N VAL A 184 13.05 3.07 4.94
CA VAL A 184 12.86 3.42 6.35
C VAL A 184 13.81 4.55 6.72
N ARG A 185 15.13 4.39 6.49
CA ARG A 185 16.14 5.41 6.81
C ARG A 185 15.86 6.74 6.10
N ASP A 186 15.46 6.69 4.83
CA ASP A 186 15.16 7.89 4.03
C ASP A 186 14.00 8.70 4.62
N VAL A 187 12.88 8.03 4.97
CA VAL A 187 11.73 8.69 5.60
C VAL A 187 12.09 9.32 6.93
N PHE A 188 12.83 8.57 7.77
CA PHE A 188 13.24 9.06 9.09
C PHE A 188 14.23 10.22 8.98
N ALA A 189 15.11 10.23 7.97
CA ALA A 189 15.99 11.36 7.69
C ALA A 189 15.19 12.60 7.26
N GLN A 190 14.24 12.45 6.32
CA GLN A 190 13.38 13.56 5.89
C GLN A 190 12.51 14.10 7.03
N ALA A 191 12.00 13.22 7.91
CA ALA A 191 11.23 13.63 9.06
C ALA A 191 12.06 14.42 10.08
N LYS A 192 13.33 14.03 10.29
CA LYS A 192 14.27 14.80 11.15
C LYS A 192 14.49 16.22 10.62
N GLU A 193 14.60 16.39 9.31
CA GLU A 193 14.77 17.69 8.65
C GLU A 193 13.53 18.59 8.78
N LYS A 194 12.34 17.98 8.83
CA LYS A 194 11.05 18.70 8.90
C LYS A 194 10.39 18.65 10.28
N SER A 195 11.16 18.42 11.32
CA SER A 195 10.66 18.44 12.70
C SER A 195 10.17 19.85 13.11
N PRO A 196 9.03 20.00 13.89
CA PRO A 196 8.19 18.91 14.39
C PRO A 196 7.28 18.30 13.32
N CYS A 197 7.12 16.96 13.31
CA CYS A 197 6.32 16.25 12.31
C CYS A 197 5.80 14.90 12.84
N ILE A 198 4.86 14.32 12.08
CA ILE A 198 4.33 12.98 12.34
C ILE A 198 4.70 12.05 11.18
N ILE A 199 5.24 10.86 11.49
CA ILE A 199 5.36 9.74 10.57
C ILE A 199 4.19 8.79 10.86
N PHE A 200 3.38 8.50 9.86
CA PHE A 200 2.29 7.54 9.97
C PHE A 200 2.55 6.32 9.10
N ILE A 201 2.50 5.15 9.75
CA ILE A 201 2.69 3.84 9.09
C ILE A 201 1.39 3.06 9.23
N ASP A 202 0.63 2.97 8.14
CA ASP A 202 -0.58 2.14 8.10
C ASP A 202 -0.21 0.66 7.89
N GLU A 203 -1.03 -0.25 8.39
CA GLU A 203 -0.82 -1.69 8.26
C GLU A 203 0.60 -2.13 8.69
N ILE A 204 1.04 -1.65 9.86
CA ILE A 204 2.39 -1.94 10.37
C ILE A 204 2.68 -3.44 10.49
N ASP A 205 1.65 -4.27 10.64
CA ASP A 205 1.75 -5.73 10.67
C ASP A 205 2.31 -6.35 9.38
N ALA A 206 2.28 -5.62 8.26
CA ALA A 206 2.98 -6.04 7.04
C ALA A 206 4.50 -6.19 7.27
N VAL A 207 5.13 -5.34 8.06
CA VAL A 207 6.55 -5.37 8.40
C VAL A 207 6.79 -5.94 9.79
N GLY A 208 5.94 -5.57 10.75
CA GLY A 208 6.11 -5.78 12.19
C GLY A 208 5.66 -7.13 12.72
N ARG A 209 5.29 -8.13 11.90
CA ARG A 209 4.81 -9.43 12.38
C ARG A 209 5.89 -10.19 13.13
N ALA A 210 5.54 -10.86 14.23
CA ALA A 210 6.42 -11.71 15.02
C ALA A 210 7.07 -12.82 14.18
N ARG A 211 8.29 -13.19 14.53
CA ARG A 211 9.07 -14.23 13.84
C ARG A 211 8.32 -15.56 13.82
N SER A 212 8.19 -16.17 12.65
CA SER A 212 7.68 -17.53 12.54
C SER A 212 8.73 -18.52 13.03
N LYS A 213 8.30 -19.53 13.79
CA LYS A 213 9.19 -20.59 14.25
C LYS A 213 9.67 -21.55 13.13
N ASN A 214 9.07 -21.45 11.94
CA ASN A 214 9.46 -22.23 10.77
C ASN A 214 10.18 -21.34 9.74
N PRO A 215 11.50 -21.49 9.56
CA PRO A 215 12.27 -20.80 8.55
C PRO A 215 12.07 -21.50 7.19
N SER A 216 11.00 -21.20 6.48
CA SER A 216 10.86 -21.65 5.10
C SER A 216 10.71 -20.45 4.17
N MET A 217 11.73 -20.28 3.33
CA MET A 217 11.86 -19.40 2.15
C MET A 217 12.22 -17.94 2.40
N GLY A 218 13.27 -17.49 1.72
CA GLY A 218 13.97 -16.20 1.63
C GLY A 218 13.21 -14.87 1.63
N GLY A 219 11.90 -14.88 1.77
CA GLY A 219 11.10 -13.64 1.93
C GLY A 219 11.03 -13.10 3.36
N ASN A 220 11.46 -13.89 4.37
CA ASN A 220 11.45 -13.46 5.76
C ASN A 220 12.65 -12.57 6.13
N ASP A 221 13.80 -12.78 5.48
CA ASP A 221 15.05 -12.08 5.82
C ASP A 221 14.97 -10.57 5.49
N GLU A 222 14.38 -10.22 4.35
CA GLU A 222 14.22 -8.81 3.95
C GLU A 222 13.28 -8.05 4.88
N ARG A 223 12.22 -8.70 5.29
CA ARG A 223 11.26 -8.15 6.22
C ARG A 223 11.86 -7.96 7.61
N GLU A 224 12.67 -8.91 8.10
CA GLU A 224 13.39 -8.78 9.36
C GLU A 224 14.42 -7.65 9.29
N ASN A 225 15.14 -7.51 8.18
CA ASN A 225 16.07 -6.41 7.96
C ASN A 225 15.36 -5.05 8.00
N THR A 226 14.21 -4.96 7.38
CA THR A 226 13.37 -3.74 7.39
C THR A 226 12.84 -3.45 8.79
N LEU A 227 12.35 -4.45 9.51
CA LEU A 227 11.91 -4.30 10.89
C LEU A 227 13.06 -3.82 11.78
N ASN A 228 14.25 -4.42 11.67
CA ASN A 228 15.42 -4.03 12.44
C ASN A 228 15.84 -2.59 12.12
N ALA A 229 15.74 -2.16 10.86
CA ALA A 229 16.00 -0.78 10.47
C ALA A 229 14.98 0.17 11.14
N LEU A 230 13.69 -0.19 11.13
CA LEU A 230 12.65 0.61 11.80
C LEU A 230 12.92 0.74 13.30
N LEU A 231 13.22 -0.37 13.97
CA LEU A 231 13.55 -0.37 15.40
C LEU A 231 14.77 0.50 15.70
N THR A 232 15.80 0.41 14.87
CA THR A 232 17.05 1.20 15.03
C THR A 232 16.78 2.70 14.84
N GLU A 233 15.99 3.08 13.83
CA GLU A 233 15.64 4.48 13.60
C GLU A 233 14.77 5.05 14.73
N MET A 234 13.81 4.28 15.26
CA MET A 234 13.00 4.67 16.41
C MET A 234 13.85 4.85 17.69
N ASP A 235 14.80 3.95 17.92
CA ASP A 235 15.72 4.05 19.06
C ASP A 235 16.68 5.25 18.91
N GLY A 236 17.09 5.56 17.68
CA GLY A 236 18.00 6.65 17.32
C GLY A 236 17.41 8.07 17.48
N PHE A 237 16.10 8.19 17.72
CA PHE A 237 15.53 9.49 18.08
C PHE A 237 15.88 9.88 19.51
N GLY A 238 16.42 11.09 19.68
CA GLY A 238 16.50 11.74 20.99
C GLY A 238 15.09 11.98 21.55
N THR A 239 14.96 12.01 22.86
CA THR A 239 13.69 12.24 23.57
C THR A 239 12.98 13.56 23.20
N ASN A 240 13.66 14.46 22.52
CA ASN A 240 13.16 15.80 22.17
C ASN A 240 13.27 16.11 20.67
N SER A 241 13.27 15.10 19.80
CA SER A 241 13.43 15.31 18.35
C SER A 241 12.23 15.96 17.67
N GLY A 242 11.09 16.09 18.35
CA GLY A 242 9.86 16.64 17.78
C GLY A 242 9.19 15.72 16.70
N VAL A 243 9.71 14.51 16.48
CA VAL A 243 9.15 13.54 15.56
C VAL A 243 8.39 12.49 16.35
N ILE A 244 7.11 12.27 15.99
CA ILE A 244 6.26 11.22 16.58
C ILE A 244 5.91 10.22 15.49
N VAL A 245 6.04 8.94 15.81
CA VAL A 245 5.65 7.84 14.91
C VAL A 245 4.28 7.33 15.33
N LEU A 246 3.28 7.50 14.48
CA LEU A 246 1.98 6.85 14.64
C LEU A 246 1.95 5.60 13.74
N ALA A 247 1.49 4.48 14.27
CA ALA A 247 1.27 3.29 13.43
C ALA A 247 -0.17 2.80 13.61
N ALA A 248 -0.71 2.14 12.60
CA ALA A 248 -2.02 1.52 12.67
C ALA A 248 -1.95 0.04 12.31
N THR A 249 -2.74 -0.77 13.01
CA THR A 249 -2.89 -2.19 12.72
C THR A 249 -4.30 -2.68 13.07
N ASN A 250 -4.75 -3.68 12.34
CA ASN A 250 -5.96 -4.42 12.67
C ASN A 250 -5.66 -5.66 13.55
N ARG A 251 -4.36 -6.01 13.71
CA ARG A 251 -3.93 -7.28 14.31
C ARG A 251 -2.72 -7.08 15.23
N ALA A 252 -2.93 -6.40 16.35
CA ALA A 252 -1.87 -6.13 17.33
C ALA A 252 -1.27 -7.43 17.92
N ASP A 253 -2.05 -8.50 17.98
CA ASP A 253 -1.64 -9.85 18.43
C ASP A 253 -0.51 -10.45 17.58
N MET A 254 -0.39 -10.04 16.34
CA MET A 254 0.62 -10.54 15.41
C MET A 254 1.93 -9.75 15.43
N LEU A 255 1.98 -8.62 16.11
CA LEU A 255 3.16 -7.77 16.12
C LEU A 255 4.30 -8.35 16.96
N ASP A 256 5.53 -8.11 16.53
CA ASP A 256 6.72 -8.41 17.30
C ASP A 256 6.73 -7.57 18.58
N LYS A 257 6.94 -8.23 19.72
CA LYS A 257 6.99 -7.60 21.03
C LYS A 257 8.08 -6.53 21.14
N ALA A 258 9.09 -6.58 20.28
CA ALA A 258 10.12 -5.56 20.23
C ALA A 258 9.58 -4.17 19.82
N LEU A 259 8.53 -4.12 19.00
CA LEU A 259 7.86 -2.87 18.61
C LEU A 259 7.12 -2.22 19.79
N LEU A 260 6.59 -3.04 20.71
CA LEU A 260 5.74 -2.59 21.82
C LEU A 260 6.55 -2.25 23.10
N ARG A 261 7.88 -2.18 23.00
CA ARG A 261 8.74 -1.80 24.13
C ARG A 261 8.74 -0.29 24.36
N ALA A 262 8.99 0.09 25.60
CA ALA A 262 9.18 1.50 25.98
C ALA A 262 10.22 2.18 25.09
N GLY A 263 9.91 3.39 24.63
CA GLY A 263 10.74 4.17 23.72
C GLY A 263 10.48 3.86 22.23
N ARG A 264 9.46 3.02 21.91
CA ARG A 264 8.98 2.72 20.57
C ARG A 264 7.47 2.98 20.51
N PHE A 265 6.63 1.96 20.29
CA PHE A 265 5.16 2.09 20.40
C PHE A 265 4.73 1.74 21.83
N ASP A 266 5.04 2.61 22.75
CA ASP A 266 4.76 2.42 24.18
C ASP A 266 3.32 2.77 24.56
N ARG A 267 2.59 3.47 23.69
CA ARG A 267 1.16 3.73 23.84
C ARG A 267 0.37 2.93 22.81
N GLN A 268 -0.64 2.20 23.27
CA GLN A 268 -1.62 1.53 22.43
C GLN A 268 -2.96 2.22 22.62
N ILE A 269 -3.50 2.75 21.55
CA ILE A 269 -4.75 3.50 21.52
C ILE A 269 -5.77 2.65 20.80
N ASN A 270 -6.81 2.22 21.49
CA ASN A 270 -7.87 1.41 20.92
C ASN A 270 -8.85 2.28 20.14
N VAL A 271 -9.12 1.88 18.91
CA VAL A 271 -10.08 2.51 18.01
C VAL A 271 -11.14 1.46 17.67
N ASP A 272 -12.07 1.29 18.59
CA ASP A 272 -13.08 0.24 18.55
C ASP A 272 -14.20 0.52 17.54
N LEU A 273 -15.10 -0.45 17.37
CA LEU A 273 -16.32 -0.22 16.60
C LEU A 273 -17.18 0.83 17.31
N PRO A 274 -17.86 1.71 16.56
CA PRO A 274 -18.64 2.80 17.15
C PRO A 274 -19.88 2.28 17.87
N ASP A 275 -20.18 2.85 19.03
CA ASP A 275 -21.43 2.65 19.75
C ASP A 275 -22.61 3.34 19.03
N LEU A 276 -23.84 3.22 19.58
CA LEU A 276 -25.03 3.80 18.97
C LEU A 276 -24.92 5.34 18.81
N ALA A 277 -24.40 6.03 19.84
CA ALA A 277 -24.30 7.50 19.80
C ALA A 277 -23.25 7.94 18.78
N GLU A 278 -22.15 7.21 18.73
CA GLU A 278 -21.07 7.43 17.75
C GLU A 278 -21.54 7.13 16.32
N ARG A 279 -22.32 6.06 16.09
CA ARG A 279 -22.90 5.79 14.77
C ARG A 279 -23.84 6.91 14.31
N ILE A 280 -24.67 7.45 15.22
CA ILE A 280 -25.51 8.63 14.90
C ILE A 280 -24.63 9.82 14.46
N ALA A 281 -23.52 10.07 15.16
CA ALA A 281 -22.60 11.13 14.80
C ALA A 281 -21.92 10.88 13.44
N ILE A 282 -21.52 9.63 13.16
CA ILE A 282 -20.92 9.21 11.88
C ILE A 282 -21.94 9.37 10.75
N PHE A 283 -23.18 8.93 10.91
CA PHE A 283 -24.24 9.16 9.93
C PHE A 283 -24.39 10.65 9.63
N LYS A 284 -24.45 11.51 10.64
CA LYS A 284 -24.56 12.98 10.44
C LYS A 284 -23.44 13.54 9.57
N VAL A 285 -22.22 13.02 9.69
CA VAL A 285 -21.08 13.44 8.83
C VAL A 285 -21.28 12.96 7.39
N HIS A 286 -21.59 11.67 7.19
CA HIS A 286 -21.72 11.10 5.86
C HIS A 286 -23.00 11.51 5.11
N LEU A 287 -24.01 12.00 5.83
CA LEU A 287 -25.24 12.53 5.22
C LEU A 287 -25.08 13.97 4.74
N ARG A 288 -24.10 14.75 5.20
CA ARG A 288 -23.88 16.15 4.79
C ARG A 288 -23.85 16.37 3.27
N PRO A 289 -23.14 15.56 2.49
CA PRO A 289 -23.08 15.75 1.04
C PRO A 289 -24.32 15.25 0.30
N LEU A 290 -25.21 14.52 0.96
CA LEU A 290 -26.37 13.87 0.35
C LEU A 290 -27.63 14.75 0.43
N LYS A 291 -28.47 14.67 -0.60
CA LYS A 291 -29.82 15.25 -0.56
C LYS A 291 -30.77 14.25 0.04
N VAL A 292 -30.96 14.31 1.36
CA VAL A 292 -31.84 13.40 2.10
C VAL A 292 -33.22 14.03 2.35
N ASP A 293 -34.22 13.20 2.59
CA ASP A 293 -35.54 13.64 3.02
C ASP A 293 -35.46 14.34 4.39
N LYS A 294 -36.32 15.35 4.60
CA LYS A 294 -36.33 16.13 5.84
C LYS A 294 -36.71 15.32 7.06
N ASP A 295 -37.52 14.26 6.88
CA ASP A 295 -38.04 13.41 7.94
C ASP A 295 -37.19 12.14 8.16
N LEU A 296 -35.93 12.13 7.69
CA LEU A 296 -35.04 11.00 7.84
C LEU A 296 -34.62 10.85 9.31
N ASP A 297 -35.06 9.75 9.93
CA ASP A 297 -34.71 9.39 11.30
C ASP A 297 -33.33 8.73 11.35
N ILE A 298 -32.31 9.53 11.75
CA ILE A 298 -30.92 9.08 11.85
C ILE A 298 -30.75 8.10 13.01
N ASP A 299 -31.49 8.29 14.12
CA ASP A 299 -31.43 7.40 15.26
C ASP A 299 -31.91 6.00 14.88
N PHE A 300 -33.00 5.94 14.12
CA PHE A 300 -33.48 4.67 13.56
C PHE A 300 -32.41 4.02 12.65
N LEU A 301 -31.76 4.74 11.75
CA LEU A 301 -30.72 4.18 10.88
C LEU A 301 -29.54 3.62 11.69
N ALA A 302 -29.10 4.35 12.71
CA ALA A 302 -28.02 3.90 13.58
C ALA A 302 -28.38 2.62 14.36
N ARG A 303 -29.65 2.49 14.77
CA ARG A 303 -30.17 1.23 15.38
C ARG A 303 -30.20 0.07 14.40
N GLN A 304 -30.42 0.32 13.11
CA GLN A 304 -30.44 -0.73 12.08
C GLN A 304 -29.03 -1.21 11.66
N THR A 305 -27.96 -0.58 12.16
CA THR A 305 -26.57 -0.88 11.79
C THR A 305 -25.69 -1.23 13.00
N PRO A 306 -26.10 -2.18 13.87
CA PRO A 306 -25.26 -2.59 14.98
C PRO A 306 -23.99 -3.27 14.47
N GLY A 307 -22.84 -2.98 15.11
CA GLY A 307 -21.55 -3.55 14.74
C GLY A 307 -20.95 -3.01 13.42
N PHE A 308 -21.57 -2.01 12.79
CA PHE A 308 -21.00 -1.38 11.59
C PHE A 308 -19.87 -0.44 11.97
N SER A 309 -18.81 -0.51 11.21
CA SER A 309 -17.69 0.45 11.27
C SER A 309 -18.07 1.77 10.60
N GLY A 310 -17.26 2.80 10.78
CA GLY A 310 -17.44 4.07 10.07
C GLY A 310 -17.38 3.92 8.55
N ALA A 311 -16.55 3.01 8.04
CA ALA A 311 -16.49 2.71 6.61
C ALA A 311 -17.74 2.02 6.09
N ASP A 312 -18.35 1.11 6.89
CA ASP A 312 -19.60 0.46 6.53
C ASP A 312 -20.75 1.47 6.47
N ILE A 313 -20.82 2.40 7.43
CA ILE A 313 -21.81 3.48 7.44
C ILE A 313 -21.64 4.40 6.22
N ALA A 314 -20.40 4.76 5.89
CA ALA A 314 -20.12 5.52 4.67
C ALA A 314 -20.60 4.80 3.41
N ASN A 315 -20.37 3.48 3.36
CA ASN A 315 -20.83 2.63 2.26
C ASN A 315 -22.36 2.55 2.20
N VAL A 316 -23.05 2.44 3.36
CA VAL A 316 -24.53 2.50 3.42
C VAL A 316 -25.05 3.81 2.84
N CYS A 317 -24.47 4.93 3.23
CA CYS A 317 -24.87 6.26 2.73
C CYS A 317 -24.66 6.37 1.21
N ASN A 318 -23.53 5.90 0.70
CA ASN A 318 -23.25 5.89 -0.74
C ASN A 318 -24.21 4.95 -1.50
N GLU A 319 -24.43 3.75 -1.00
CA GLU A 319 -25.31 2.76 -1.64
C GLU A 319 -26.77 3.23 -1.65
N ALA A 320 -27.24 3.85 -0.57
CA ALA A 320 -28.59 4.46 -0.52
C ALA A 320 -28.78 5.55 -1.59
N ALA A 321 -27.76 6.39 -1.78
CA ALA A 321 -27.78 7.41 -2.85
C ALA A 321 -27.82 6.77 -4.25
N LEU A 322 -27.09 5.68 -4.47
CA LEU A 322 -27.11 4.94 -5.73
C LEU A 322 -28.45 4.26 -5.97
N ILE A 323 -29.11 3.77 -4.94
CA ILE A 323 -30.46 3.15 -5.01
C ILE A 323 -31.49 4.24 -5.35
N ALA A 324 -31.47 5.37 -4.65
CA ALA A 324 -32.35 6.52 -4.95
C ALA A 324 -32.17 7.00 -6.40
N ALA A 325 -30.94 7.08 -6.89
CA ALA A 325 -30.67 7.45 -8.27
C ALA A 325 -31.25 6.44 -9.29
N ARG A 326 -31.22 5.14 -9.02
CA ARG A 326 -31.85 4.11 -9.86
C ARG A 326 -33.37 4.23 -9.91
N HIS A 327 -33.97 4.67 -8.81
CA HIS A 327 -35.41 4.93 -8.73
C HIS A 327 -35.80 6.31 -9.30
N ASN A 328 -34.84 7.08 -9.86
CA ASN A 328 -35.03 8.47 -10.33
C ASN A 328 -35.60 9.39 -9.25
N SER A 329 -35.30 9.11 -7.97
CA SER A 329 -35.70 9.93 -6.84
C SER A 329 -34.86 11.21 -6.77
N LYS A 330 -35.48 12.32 -6.31
CA LYS A 330 -34.76 13.59 -6.13
C LYS A 330 -34.05 13.71 -4.78
N THR A 331 -34.46 12.90 -3.81
CA THR A 331 -33.94 12.82 -2.44
C THR A 331 -33.77 11.35 -2.06
N VAL A 332 -32.86 11.10 -1.13
CA VAL A 332 -32.64 9.76 -0.56
C VAL A 332 -33.62 9.59 0.60
N CYS A 333 -34.49 8.61 0.50
CA CYS A 333 -35.50 8.34 1.51
C CYS A 333 -35.08 7.19 2.46
N LYS A 334 -35.83 7.01 3.57
CA LYS A 334 -35.59 5.96 4.55
C LYS A 334 -35.56 4.57 3.91
N GLN A 335 -36.42 4.30 2.91
CA GLN A 335 -36.44 2.99 2.25
C GLN A 335 -35.14 2.70 1.48
N ASP A 336 -34.55 3.70 0.83
CA ASP A 336 -33.28 3.54 0.11
C ASP A 336 -32.14 3.13 1.06
N PHE A 337 -32.12 3.66 2.30
CA PHE A 337 -31.16 3.25 3.34
C PHE A 337 -31.40 1.81 3.80
N LEU A 338 -32.65 1.40 4.02
CA LEU A 338 -32.97 0.03 4.39
C LEU A 338 -32.55 -0.96 3.30
N ASP A 339 -32.81 -0.63 2.05
CA ASP A 339 -32.42 -1.44 0.89
C ASP A 339 -30.88 -1.50 0.75
N ALA A 340 -30.18 -0.40 1.10
CA ALA A 340 -28.73 -0.36 1.14
C ALA A 340 -28.15 -1.26 2.23
N VAL A 341 -28.70 -1.21 3.45
CA VAL A 341 -28.31 -2.10 4.56
C VAL A 341 -28.53 -3.56 4.17
N ASP A 342 -29.70 -3.87 3.60
CA ASP A 342 -30.01 -5.22 3.13
C ASP A 342 -29.01 -5.71 2.07
N ARG A 343 -28.64 -4.83 1.16
CA ARG A 343 -27.67 -5.14 0.10
C ARG A 343 -26.27 -5.39 0.62
N ILE A 344 -25.84 -4.62 1.63
CA ILE A 344 -24.51 -4.76 2.23
C ILE A 344 -24.43 -6.05 3.06
N ILE A 345 -25.44 -6.35 3.84
CA ILE A 345 -25.45 -7.55 4.69
C ILE A 345 -25.74 -8.81 3.88
N GLY A 346 -26.82 -8.79 3.08
CA GLY A 346 -27.32 -9.98 2.38
C GLY A 346 -26.84 -10.14 0.93
N GLY A 347 -26.22 -9.10 0.37
CA GLY A 347 -25.85 -9.07 -1.05
C GLY A 347 -27.02 -8.69 -1.98
N LEU A 348 -26.73 -8.75 -3.28
CA LEU A 348 -27.73 -8.43 -4.31
C LEU A 348 -28.86 -9.45 -4.35
N GLU A 349 -30.09 -8.95 -4.50
CA GLU A 349 -31.27 -9.76 -4.74
C GLU A 349 -31.14 -10.52 -6.08
N LYS A 350 -31.35 -11.85 -6.06
CA LYS A 350 -31.31 -12.69 -7.23
C LYS A 350 -32.68 -12.78 -7.90
N LYS A 351 -33.05 -11.75 -8.66
CA LYS A 351 -34.34 -11.67 -9.36
C LYS A 351 -34.56 -12.79 -10.39
N THR A 352 -33.49 -13.38 -10.90
CA THR A 352 -33.51 -14.41 -11.93
C THR A 352 -33.62 -15.83 -11.38
N LYS A 353 -33.51 -16.02 -10.06
CA LYS A 353 -33.62 -17.36 -9.46
C LYS A 353 -35.07 -17.78 -9.38
N VAL A 354 -35.48 -18.62 -10.33
CA VAL A 354 -36.80 -19.24 -10.32
C VAL A 354 -36.81 -20.32 -9.23
N MET A 355 -37.60 -20.09 -8.19
CA MET A 355 -37.86 -21.07 -7.15
C MET A 355 -39.24 -21.67 -7.34
N THR A 356 -39.37 -22.97 -7.17
CA THR A 356 -40.65 -23.66 -7.19
C THR A 356 -41.52 -23.26 -5.98
N ALA A 357 -42.83 -23.43 -6.07
CA ALA A 357 -43.72 -23.15 -4.95
C ALA A 357 -43.39 -24.01 -3.73
N ALA A 358 -42.96 -25.25 -3.93
CA ALA A 358 -42.52 -26.14 -2.85
C ALA A 358 -41.26 -25.64 -2.15
N GLU A 359 -40.23 -25.18 -2.90
CA GLU A 359 -39.01 -24.61 -2.33
C GLU A 359 -39.31 -23.34 -1.54
N LYS A 360 -40.10 -22.41 -2.10
CA LYS A 360 -40.53 -21.19 -1.39
C LYS A 360 -41.21 -21.50 -0.06
N ARG A 361 -42.10 -22.53 -0.05
CA ARG A 361 -42.77 -22.96 1.14
C ARG A 361 -41.80 -23.53 2.19
N SER A 362 -40.86 -24.37 1.76
CA SER A 362 -39.86 -24.95 2.66
C SER A 362 -38.96 -23.86 3.28
N ILE A 363 -38.51 -22.89 2.48
CA ILE A 363 -37.73 -21.76 2.97
C ILE A 363 -38.55 -20.91 3.94
N ALA A 364 -39.82 -20.62 3.61
CA ALA A 364 -40.69 -19.84 4.46
C ALA A 364 -40.92 -20.51 5.84
N PHE A 365 -41.10 -21.84 5.89
CA PHE A 365 -41.19 -22.58 7.15
C PHE A 365 -39.87 -22.55 7.93
N HIS A 366 -38.73 -22.65 7.26
CA HIS A 366 -37.41 -22.58 7.89
C HIS A 366 -37.19 -21.21 8.56
N GLU A 367 -37.37 -20.13 7.80
CA GLU A 367 -37.22 -18.78 8.32
C GLU A 367 -38.28 -18.42 9.39
N ALA A 368 -39.51 -18.89 9.22
CA ALA A 368 -40.55 -18.74 10.25
C ALA A 368 -40.18 -19.50 11.53
N GLY A 369 -39.51 -20.65 11.42
CA GLY A 369 -38.96 -21.39 12.56
C GLY A 369 -37.94 -20.55 13.33
N HIS A 370 -36.97 -19.95 12.66
CA HIS A 370 -36.04 -19.03 13.29
C HIS A 370 -36.75 -17.86 13.97
N ALA A 371 -37.70 -17.24 13.28
CA ALA A 371 -38.50 -16.14 13.83
C ALA A 371 -39.26 -16.53 15.07
N THR A 372 -39.93 -17.70 15.04
CA THR A 372 -40.70 -18.20 16.16
C THR A 372 -39.84 -18.48 17.39
N VAL A 373 -38.72 -19.19 17.19
CA VAL A 373 -37.78 -19.47 18.29
C VAL A 373 -37.28 -18.17 18.90
N SER A 374 -36.82 -17.22 18.05
CA SER A 374 -36.34 -15.92 18.54
C SER A 374 -37.44 -15.14 19.31
N TRP A 375 -38.69 -15.21 18.87
CA TRP A 375 -39.81 -14.52 19.52
C TRP A 375 -40.12 -15.05 20.92
N PHE A 376 -39.99 -16.37 21.10
CA PHE A 376 -40.32 -17.02 22.36
C PHE A 376 -39.14 -17.23 23.31
N CYS A 377 -37.90 -17.07 22.83
CA CYS A 377 -36.72 -17.17 23.69
C CYS A 377 -36.41 -15.83 24.36
N GLU A 378 -36.42 -15.82 25.69
CA GLU A 378 -36.21 -14.63 26.53
C GLU A 378 -34.85 -13.94 26.27
N HIS A 379 -33.84 -14.69 25.92
CA HIS A 379 -32.48 -14.20 25.74
C HIS A 379 -32.10 -14.00 24.28
N ALA A 380 -32.98 -14.27 23.34
CA ALA A 380 -32.72 -14.08 21.92
C ALA A 380 -32.71 -12.60 21.53
N ASN A 381 -31.87 -12.25 20.54
CA ASN A 381 -31.87 -10.90 20.00
C ASN A 381 -33.24 -10.58 19.35
N PRO A 382 -33.73 -9.34 19.49
CA PRO A 382 -34.99 -8.92 18.87
C PRO A 382 -34.97 -9.13 17.36
N LEU A 383 -36.01 -9.78 16.84
CA LEU A 383 -36.19 -10.00 15.41
C LEU A 383 -36.67 -8.72 14.73
N VAL A 384 -35.98 -8.29 13.69
CA VAL A 384 -36.35 -7.10 12.90
C VAL A 384 -37.26 -7.46 11.74
N LYS A 385 -36.85 -8.44 10.95
CA LYS A 385 -37.59 -8.92 9.80
C LYS A 385 -37.17 -10.32 9.37
N VAL A 386 -38.02 -10.95 8.60
CA VAL A 386 -37.76 -12.23 7.95
C VAL A 386 -38.02 -12.07 6.45
N SER A 387 -37.17 -12.65 5.63
CA SER A 387 -37.32 -12.59 4.18
C SER A 387 -37.01 -13.94 3.55
N ILE A 388 -37.82 -14.32 2.58
CA ILE A 388 -37.59 -15.48 1.71
C ILE A 388 -37.02 -15.07 0.34
N VAL A 389 -36.59 -13.81 0.20
CA VAL A 389 -35.99 -13.30 -1.03
C VAL A 389 -34.54 -13.75 -1.06
N PRO A 390 -34.12 -14.51 -2.12
CA PRO A 390 -32.76 -15.00 -2.23
C PRO A 390 -31.78 -13.84 -2.46
N ARG A 391 -30.78 -13.73 -1.58
CA ARG A 391 -29.70 -12.73 -1.69
C ARG A 391 -28.35 -13.41 -1.55
N GLY A 392 -27.40 -13.04 -2.40
CA GLY A 392 -26.05 -13.61 -2.34
C GLY A 392 -26.07 -15.14 -2.42
N GLN A 393 -25.61 -15.83 -1.39
CA GLN A 393 -25.67 -17.30 -1.26
C GLN A 393 -26.89 -17.79 -0.46
N ALA A 394 -27.57 -16.90 0.26
CA ALA A 394 -28.71 -17.25 1.11
C ALA A 394 -30.00 -17.36 0.28
N LEU A 395 -30.86 -18.32 0.65
CA LEU A 395 -32.19 -18.53 0.06
C LEU A 395 -33.26 -17.74 0.78
N GLY A 396 -33.06 -17.44 2.07
CA GLY A 396 -33.81 -16.61 2.95
C GLY A 396 -32.95 -16.04 4.04
N ALA A 397 -33.47 -15.19 4.90
CA ALA A 397 -32.74 -14.67 6.03
C ALA A 397 -33.68 -14.11 7.10
N ALA A 398 -33.32 -14.29 8.35
CA ALA A 398 -33.93 -13.61 9.50
C ALA A 398 -32.90 -12.56 10.00
N TRP A 399 -33.35 -11.33 10.16
CA TRP A 399 -32.52 -10.22 10.64
C TRP A 399 -32.83 -9.95 12.10
N TYR A 400 -31.78 -9.91 12.90
CA TYR A 400 -31.86 -9.63 14.32
C TYR A 400 -31.17 -8.29 14.61
N LEU A 401 -31.65 -7.62 15.66
CA LEU A 401 -31.02 -6.44 16.21
C LEU A 401 -30.25 -6.85 17.47
N PRO A 402 -28.97 -7.18 17.38
CA PRO A 402 -28.19 -7.53 18.57
C PRO A 402 -28.15 -6.32 19.51
N GLU A 403 -28.44 -6.55 20.80
CA GLU A 403 -28.18 -5.56 21.81
C GLU A 403 -26.67 -5.42 22.00
N GLU A 404 -26.18 -4.17 22.07
CA GLU A 404 -24.76 -3.89 22.34
C GLU A 404 -24.46 -4.23 23.80
N ARG A 405 -23.93 -5.44 24.01
CA ARG A 405 -23.59 -5.96 25.34
C ARG A 405 -22.09 -6.20 25.39
N GLN A 406 -21.44 -5.74 26.45
CA GLN A 406 -20.02 -6.03 26.69
C GLN A 406 -19.79 -7.41 27.32
N ILE A 407 -20.82 -7.96 27.97
CA ILE A 407 -20.79 -9.26 28.64
C ILE A 407 -21.96 -10.11 28.13
N THR A 408 -21.62 -11.29 27.61
CA THR A 408 -22.62 -12.29 27.19
C THR A 408 -22.74 -13.36 28.26
N THR A 409 -23.94 -13.64 28.72
CA THR A 409 -24.19 -14.75 29.66
C THR A 409 -24.22 -16.08 28.90
N LYS A 410 -24.16 -17.19 29.67
CA LYS A 410 -24.19 -18.53 29.07
C LYS A 410 -25.53 -18.82 28.37
N GLU A 411 -26.62 -18.27 28.88
CA GLU A 411 -27.96 -18.41 28.31
C GLU A 411 -28.18 -17.58 27.02
N GLN A 412 -27.29 -16.60 26.79
CA GLN A 412 -27.28 -15.72 25.60
C GLN A 412 -26.38 -16.25 24.49
N MET A 413 -25.56 -17.27 24.76
CA MET A 413 -24.73 -17.97 23.76
C MET A 413 -25.56 -19.04 23.02
#